data_f8bd888bf32289ebf8557ee4754fac55
#
_entry.id   f8bd888bf32289ebf8557ee4754fac55
#
_cell.length_a   1.000
_cell.length_b   1.000
_cell.length_c   1.000
_cell.angle_alpha   90.00
_cell.angle_beta   90.00
_cell.angle_gamma   90.00
#
_symmetry.space_group_name_H-M   'P 1'
#
loop_
_entity.id
_entity.type
_entity.pdbx_description
1 polymer ?
#
loop_
_entity_poly.entity_id
_entity_poly.type
_entity_poly.pdbx_seq_one_letter_code
_entity_poly.pdbx_strand_id
1 'polypeptide(L)'
;MTLFPEMITGSLSNSITGRASDKGYISFNAVNIRDYSNDIKHHKVDDYTYGGGAGMLMQAQPIYDCFISIQDEILKRGGKSPRVIYVTPQGSVFNQKMAQEFASEEDLVFLCGHYEGVDERVLEEIVTDYVSIGDYVLTGGELPAMVMIDAISRLVPGVLNNDESAMTESFNNNLLEYPQYSRPEEWMGKKVPAILLSGDHKKVDEWRLEKSIERTMERRPDLYEKYLAENPPKPPKKKRRRRKADPEISSEQVTGDKTINTENGE
;
A
#
# COMPACT_ATOMS: atom_id res chain seq x y z
N MET A 1 12.38 17.00 10.04
CA MET A 1 13.52 17.26 10.94
C MET A 1 14.71 16.49 10.40
N THR A 2 15.76 17.16 9.96
CA THR A 2 16.91 16.57 9.25
C THR A 2 18.17 17.41 9.47
N LEU A 3 19.35 16.84 9.21
CA LEU A 3 20.61 17.58 9.12
C LEU A 3 20.93 18.07 7.71
N PHE A 4 20.17 17.62 6.70
CA PHE A 4 20.39 17.87 5.27
C PHE A 4 19.10 18.24 4.54
N PRO A 5 18.51 19.43 4.83
CA PRO A 5 17.23 19.86 4.24
C PRO A 5 17.24 19.85 2.71
N GLU A 6 18.38 20.14 2.08
CA GLU A 6 18.55 20.17 0.64
C GLU A 6 18.36 18.81 -0.05
N MET A 7 18.65 17.70 0.66
CA MET A 7 18.37 16.36 0.15
C MET A 7 16.88 16.14 -0.02
N ILE A 8 16.08 16.58 0.95
CA ILE A 8 14.63 16.43 0.96
C ILE A 8 14.01 17.37 -0.08
N THR A 9 14.29 18.67 0.01
CA THR A 9 13.71 19.68 -0.88
C THR A 9 14.10 19.45 -2.33
N GLY A 10 15.37 19.17 -2.61
CA GLY A 10 15.86 18.92 -3.96
C GLY A 10 15.17 17.75 -4.65
N SER A 11 14.83 16.69 -3.90
CA SER A 11 14.18 15.50 -4.45
C SER A 11 12.67 15.66 -4.58
N LEU A 12 12.00 16.12 -3.53
CA LEU A 12 10.52 16.17 -3.46
C LEU A 12 9.92 17.35 -4.24
N SER A 13 10.69 18.39 -4.59
CA SER A 13 10.23 19.51 -5.41
C SER A 13 10.06 19.18 -6.89
N ASN A 14 10.27 17.94 -7.29
CA ASN A 14 10.21 17.53 -8.69
C ASN A 14 9.05 16.57 -8.97
N SER A 15 8.75 16.37 -10.27
CA SER A 15 7.82 15.36 -10.76
C SER A 15 6.40 15.47 -10.16
N ILE A 16 5.85 14.38 -9.65
CA ILE A 16 4.47 14.31 -9.12
C ILE A 16 4.37 15.06 -7.79
N THR A 17 5.30 14.83 -6.87
CA THR A 17 5.32 15.47 -5.54
C THR A 17 5.48 16.98 -5.64
N GLY A 18 6.38 17.47 -6.50
CA GLY A 18 6.56 18.90 -6.74
C GLY A 18 5.29 19.56 -7.30
N ARG A 19 4.68 18.96 -8.34
CA ARG A 19 3.41 19.47 -8.89
C ARG A 19 2.26 19.43 -7.89
N ALA A 20 2.20 18.44 -7.02
CA ALA A 20 1.20 18.34 -5.98
C ALA A 20 1.38 19.44 -4.92
N SER A 21 2.63 19.76 -4.58
CA SER A 21 2.97 20.88 -3.70
C SER A 21 2.61 22.22 -4.33
N ASP A 22 2.95 22.45 -5.61
CA ASP A 22 2.60 23.67 -6.34
C ASP A 22 1.08 23.92 -6.41
N LYS A 23 0.29 22.84 -6.46
CA LYS A 23 -1.17 22.89 -6.46
C LYS A 23 -1.80 22.96 -5.06
N GLY A 24 -0.99 22.84 -4.01
CA GLY A 24 -1.46 22.91 -2.63
C GLY A 24 -2.15 21.64 -2.11
N TYR A 25 -2.00 20.49 -2.78
CA TYR A 25 -2.53 19.21 -2.27
C TYR A 25 -1.72 18.69 -1.10
N ILE A 26 -0.41 18.93 -1.11
CA ILE A 26 0.54 18.58 -0.06
C ILE A 26 1.53 19.73 0.12
N SER A 27 2.19 19.77 1.28
CA SER A 27 3.30 20.69 1.52
C SER A 27 4.43 19.99 2.23
N PHE A 28 5.67 20.39 1.96
CA PHE A 28 6.87 19.90 2.61
C PHE A 28 7.63 21.04 3.26
N ASN A 29 8.01 20.82 4.52
CA ASN A 29 8.93 21.73 5.21
C ASN A 29 10.10 20.90 5.78
N ALA A 30 11.28 21.08 5.23
CA ALA A 30 12.49 20.41 5.70
C ALA A 30 13.23 21.33 6.69
N VAL A 31 13.09 21.03 7.97
CA VAL A 31 13.64 21.84 9.07
C VAL A 31 15.01 21.31 9.48
N ASN A 32 16.02 22.20 9.49
CA ASN A 32 17.38 21.85 9.88
C ASN A 32 17.51 21.81 11.41
N ILE A 33 17.79 20.64 11.96
CA ILE A 33 17.99 20.46 13.40
C ILE A 33 19.17 21.31 13.93
N ARG A 34 20.16 21.61 13.09
CA ARG A 34 21.33 22.44 13.47
C ARG A 34 20.95 23.87 13.86
N ASP A 35 19.82 24.39 13.35
CA ASP A 35 19.36 25.74 13.64
C ASP A 35 18.85 25.87 15.10
N TYR A 36 18.64 24.73 15.78
CA TYR A 36 18.23 24.62 17.17
C TYR A 36 19.37 24.21 18.12
N SER A 37 20.61 24.23 17.62
CA SER A 37 21.79 23.96 18.46
C SER A 37 22.05 25.07 19.46
N ASN A 38 22.35 24.69 20.70
CA ASN A 38 22.82 25.62 21.72
C ASN A 38 24.25 26.10 21.46
N ASP A 39 25.01 25.44 20.61
CA ASP A 39 26.32 25.92 20.13
C ASP A 39 26.16 26.86 18.96
N ILE A 40 25.96 28.14 19.26
CA ILE A 40 25.74 29.20 18.26
C ILE A 40 26.91 29.33 17.28
N LYS A 41 28.13 28.94 17.68
CA LYS A 41 29.31 29.09 16.85
C LYS A 41 29.51 27.96 15.84
N HIS A 42 29.28 26.73 16.26
CA HIS A 42 29.56 25.55 15.43
C HIS A 42 28.33 24.77 15.05
N HIS A 43 27.13 25.14 15.55
CA HIS A 43 25.87 24.45 15.33
C HIS A 43 25.96 22.94 15.60
N LYS A 44 26.68 22.58 16.69
CA LYS A 44 26.91 21.19 17.09
C LYS A 44 25.61 20.57 17.56
N VAL A 45 25.30 19.39 17.06
CA VAL A 45 24.07 18.63 17.37
C VAL A 45 24.36 17.18 17.78
N ASP A 46 25.63 16.84 17.96
CA ASP A 46 26.12 15.50 18.25
C ASP A 46 27.12 15.52 19.39
N ASP A 47 27.24 14.41 20.13
CA ASP A 47 28.22 14.23 21.17
C ASP A 47 28.61 12.76 21.34
N TYR A 48 29.63 12.49 22.15
CA TYR A 48 30.05 11.12 22.46
C TYR A 48 28.99 10.36 23.24
N THR A 49 28.90 9.05 22.98
CA THR A 49 27.98 8.15 23.68
C THR A 49 28.46 7.89 25.11
N TYR A 50 27.58 7.90 26.09
CA TYR A 50 27.85 7.36 27.40
C TYR A 50 28.18 5.86 27.34
N GLY A 51 29.10 5.41 28.13
CA GLY A 51 29.55 4.02 28.12
C GLY A 51 30.68 3.72 27.13
N GLY A 52 31.08 4.71 26.34
CA GLY A 52 32.12 4.55 25.30
C GLY A 52 31.58 3.89 24.03
N GLY A 53 32.40 3.82 23.01
CA GLY A 53 32.07 3.28 21.69
C GLY A 53 32.64 4.17 20.58
N ALA A 54 32.61 3.68 19.35
CA ALA A 54 32.96 4.46 18.17
C ALA A 54 31.77 5.31 17.73
N GLY A 55 32.02 6.51 17.22
CA GLY A 55 31.03 7.40 16.64
C GLY A 55 30.42 8.40 17.60
N MET A 56 29.46 9.13 17.11
CA MET A 56 28.76 10.22 17.80
C MET A 56 27.25 9.90 17.83
N LEU A 57 26.54 10.52 18.76
CA LEU A 57 25.08 10.40 18.93
C LEU A 57 24.45 11.77 18.76
N MET A 58 23.31 11.86 18.09
CA MET A 58 22.54 13.10 18.00
C MET A 58 22.00 13.49 19.39
N GLN A 59 22.24 14.74 19.77
CA GLN A 59 21.84 15.28 21.08
C GLN A 59 20.33 15.46 21.18
N ALA A 60 19.77 15.22 22.37
CA ALA A 60 18.34 15.34 22.65
C ALA A 60 17.81 16.78 22.46
N GLN A 61 18.51 17.77 23.06
CA GLN A 61 17.96 19.14 23.13
C GLN A 61 17.71 19.79 21.75
N PRO A 62 18.65 19.79 20.79
CA PRO A 62 18.39 20.38 19.47
C PRO A 62 17.21 19.72 18.73
N ILE A 63 17.03 18.41 18.90
CA ILE A 63 15.91 17.66 18.30
C ILE A 63 14.60 18.07 18.96
N TYR A 64 14.58 18.15 20.28
CA TYR A 64 13.39 18.54 21.03
C TYR A 64 12.96 19.97 20.70
N ASP A 65 13.88 20.93 20.69
CA ASP A 65 13.59 22.33 20.39
C ASP A 65 13.09 22.49 18.93
N CYS A 66 13.68 21.75 18.01
CA CYS A 66 13.21 21.67 16.61
C CYS A 66 11.77 21.13 16.55
N PHE A 67 11.46 20.04 17.26
CA PHE A 67 10.12 19.47 17.30
C PHE A 67 9.11 20.45 17.90
N ILE A 68 9.41 21.06 19.02
CA ILE A 68 8.51 22.03 19.67
C ILE A 68 8.21 23.21 18.74
N SER A 69 9.21 23.71 18.02
CA SER A 69 8.98 24.79 17.03
C SER A 69 7.99 24.37 15.94
N ILE A 70 8.13 23.13 15.41
CA ILE A 70 7.23 22.59 14.40
C ILE A 70 5.81 22.38 14.97
N GLN A 71 5.72 21.79 16.15
CA GLN A 71 4.44 21.55 16.83
C GLN A 71 3.70 22.85 17.09
N ASP A 72 4.40 23.89 17.56
CA ASP A 72 3.85 25.21 17.79
C ASP A 72 3.29 25.85 16.50
N GLU A 73 3.98 25.70 15.37
CA GLU A 73 3.48 26.17 14.06
C GLU A 73 2.21 25.45 13.66
N ILE A 74 2.15 24.13 13.84
CA ILE A 74 0.97 23.31 13.56
C ILE A 74 -0.20 23.72 14.43
N LEU A 75 0.00 23.86 15.73
CA LEU A 75 -1.04 24.27 16.68
C LEU A 75 -1.55 25.69 16.42
N LYS A 76 -0.68 26.65 16.10
CA LYS A 76 -1.06 28.04 15.76
C LYS A 76 -1.95 28.15 14.53
N ARG A 77 -1.83 27.24 13.56
CA ARG A 77 -2.74 27.20 12.40
C ARG A 77 -4.01 26.36 12.63
N GLY A 78 -4.22 25.86 13.87
CA GLY A 78 -5.40 25.09 14.26
C GLY A 78 -5.29 23.59 14.03
N GLY A 79 -4.08 23.08 13.67
CA GLY A 79 -3.80 21.66 13.57
C GLY A 79 -3.73 20.98 14.93
N LYS A 80 -3.59 19.64 14.92
CA LYS A 80 -3.41 18.81 16.11
C LYS A 80 -1.93 18.49 16.30
N SER A 81 -1.56 17.95 17.47
CA SER A 81 -0.22 17.39 17.68
C SER A 81 0.05 16.33 16.58
N PRO A 82 1.16 16.49 15.82
CA PRO A 82 1.44 15.59 14.69
C PRO A 82 1.90 14.22 15.15
N ARG A 83 1.74 13.21 14.30
CA ARG A 83 2.48 11.95 14.47
C ARG A 83 3.95 12.18 14.13
N VAL A 84 4.84 11.64 14.95
CA VAL A 84 6.29 11.75 14.78
C VAL A 84 6.86 10.39 14.40
N ILE A 85 7.33 10.28 13.17
CA ILE A 85 7.86 9.06 12.60
C ILE A 85 9.39 9.10 12.69
N TYR A 86 9.96 8.27 13.53
CA TYR A 86 11.41 8.05 13.55
C TYR A 86 11.78 6.94 12.57
N VAL A 87 12.62 7.30 11.61
CA VAL A 87 13.05 6.41 10.54
C VAL A 87 14.28 5.62 11.01
N THR A 88 14.09 4.34 11.30
CA THR A 88 15.10 3.51 11.97
C THR A 88 14.99 2.03 11.58
N PRO A 89 16.10 1.27 11.48
CA PRO A 89 16.04 -0.18 11.29
C PRO A 89 15.31 -0.95 12.41
N GLN A 90 15.15 -0.35 13.59
CA GLN A 90 14.47 -0.96 14.73
C GLN A 90 12.94 -0.94 14.63
N GLY A 91 12.40 -0.17 13.66
CA GLY A 91 10.96 0.03 13.49
C GLY A 91 10.25 -1.09 12.74
N SER A 92 8.93 -1.02 12.75
CA SER A 92 8.08 -1.87 11.92
C SER A 92 8.32 -1.62 10.43
N VAL A 93 8.35 -2.68 9.62
CA VAL A 93 8.60 -2.53 8.17
C VAL A 93 7.44 -1.82 7.49
N PHE A 94 7.74 -0.69 6.85
CA PHE A 94 6.80 0.13 6.09
C PHE A 94 6.12 -0.66 4.97
N ASN A 95 4.83 -0.50 4.83
CA ASN A 95 4.02 -1.17 3.82
C ASN A 95 2.87 -0.27 3.36
N GLN A 96 2.12 -0.71 2.33
CA GLN A 96 1.04 0.06 1.74
C GLN A 96 -0.08 0.42 2.75
N LYS A 97 -0.38 -0.46 3.71
CA LYS A 97 -1.38 -0.19 4.74
C LYS A 97 -0.94 0.95 5.66
N MET A 98 0.33 0.97 6.07
CA MET A 98 0.88 2.08 6.85
C MET A 98 0.88 3.38 6.05
N ALA A 99 1.19 3.33 4.74
CA ALA A 99 1.12 4.50 3.88
C ALA A 99 -0.32 5.07 3.82
N GLN A 100 -1.34 4.21 3.71
CA GLN A 100 -2.75 4.61 3.74
C GLN A 100 -3.15 5.23 5.09
N GLU A 101 -2.67 4.66 6.18
CA GLU A 101 -2.91 5.18 7.53
C GLU A 101 -2.30 6.58 7.70
N PHE A 102 -1.03 6.74 7.32
CA PHE A 102 -0.35 8.03 7.38
C PHE A 102 -0.93 9.08 6.42
N ALA A 103 -1.44 8.67 5.26
CA ALA A 103 -2.08 9.57 4.31
C ALA A 103 -3.40 10.18 4.82
N SER A 104 -3.98 9.62 5.88
CA SER A 104 -5.17 10.16 6.53
C SER A 104 -4.88 11.24 7.58
N GLU A 105 -3.61 11.43 7.94
CA GLU A 105 -3.20 12.47 8.88
C GLU A 105 -3.01 13.82 8.17
N GLU A 106 -3.35 14.90 8.86
CA GLU A 106 -3.16 16.26 8.35
C GLU A 106 -1.68 16.66 8.38
N ASP A 107 -0.96 16.24 9.43
CA ASP A 107 0.42 16.59 9.67
C ASP A 107 1.24 15.38 10.12
N LEU A 108 2.38 15.17 9.46
CA LEU A 108 3.37 14.15 9.80
C LEU A 108 4.73 14.81 10.00
N VAL A 109 5.43 14.42 11.03
CA VAL A 109 6.82 14.82 11.27
C VAL A 109 7.73 13.62 11.10
N PHE A 110 8.70 13.70 10.19
CA PHE A 110 9.74 12.69 10.03
C PHE A 110 11.00 13.12 10.75
N LEU A 111 11.51 12.27 11.65
CA LEU A 111 12.82 12.44 12.28
C LEU A 111 13.85 11.59 11.54
N CYS A 112 14.78 12.25 10.86
CA CYS A 112 15.90 11.62 10.15
C CYS A 112 17.11 11.52 11.08
N GLY A 113 17.43 10.33 11.54
CA GLY A 113 18.60 10.07 12.36
C GLY A 113 19.90 10.03 11.54
N HIS A 114 21.01 10.36 12.20
CA HIS A 114 22.37 10.28 11.68
C HIS A 114 23.33 9.73 12.72
N TYR A 115 24.59 9.56 12.32
CA TYR A 115 25.67 9.04 13.17
C TYR A 115 25.35 7.62 13.68
N GLU A 116 25.60 7.33 14.95
CA GLU A 116 25.25 6.05 15.59
C GLU A 116 23.78 5.99 16.05
N GLY A 117 23.04 7.11 15.93
CA GLY A 117 21.64 7.22 16.29
C GLY A 117 21.28 8.52 16.99
N VAL A 118 20.18 8.49 17.69
CA VAL A 118 19.58 9.63 18.41
C VAL A 118 19.51 9.29 19.91
N ASP A 119 19.72 10.28 20.76
CA ASP A 119 19.58 10.12 22.22
C ASP A 119 18.19 9.58 22.56
N GLU A 120 18.15 8.45 23.27
CA GLU A 120 16.92 7.72 23.56
C GLU A 120 15.87 8.55 24.29
N ARG A 121 16.32 9.46 25.16
CA ARG A 121 15.43 10.31 25.97
C ARG A 121 14.51 11.20 25.12
N VAL A 122 15.01 11.72 24.01
CA VAL A 122 14.16 12.52 23.11
C VAL A 122 13.28 11.63 22.25
N LEU A 123 13.72 10.42 21.91
CA LEU A 123 12.87 9.46 21.18
C LEU A 123 11.67 9.06 22.03
N GLU A 124 11.89 8.72 23.31
CA GLU A 124 10.82 8.41 24.27
C GLU A 124 9.83 9.56 24.46
N GLU A 125 10.29 10.81 24.37
CA GLU A 125 9.46 11.98 24.60
C GLU A 125 8.58 12.37 23.40
N ILE A 126 9.10 12.25 22.15
CA ILE A 126 8.42 12.83 21.00
C ILE A 126 7.96 11.81 19.95
N VAL A 127 8.56 10.61 19.88
CA VAL A 127 8.29 9.67 18.78
C VAL A 127 7.01 8.89 19.02
N THR A 128 6.14 8.89 18.04
CA THR A 128 4.92 8.07 18.06
C THR A 128 5.08 6.76 17.27
N ASP A 129 5.93 6.76 16.26
CA ASP A 129 6.07 5.65 15.32
C ASP A 129 7.54 5.38 14.99
N TYR A 130 7.97 4.13 15.17
CA TYR A 130 9.27 3.64 14.73
C TYR A 130 9.09 2.87 13.43
N VAL A 131 9.68 3.34 12.32
CA VAL A 131 9.42 2.77 11.00
C VAL A 131 10.72 2.47 10.27
N SER A 132 10.82 1.26 9.71
CA SER A 132 11.91 0.77 8.86
C SER A 132 11.46 0.64 7.42
N ILE A 133 12.36 0.80 6.44
CA ILE A 133 12.08 0.47 5.05
C ILE A 133 12.65 -0.90 4.63
N GLY A 134 13.20 -1.66 5.55
CA GLY A 134 13.75 -3.00 5.31
C GLY A 134 14.97 -3.31 6.18
N ASP A 135 15.42 -4.54 6.13
CA ASP A 135 16.50 -5.09 6.96
C ASP A 135 17.89 -4.77 6.37
N TYR A 136 18.22 -3.48 6.29
CA TYR A 136 19.51 -2.97 5.86
C TYR A 136 19.77 -1.60 6.48
N VAL A 137 21.05 -1.22 6.55
CA VAL A 137 21.48 0.04 7.19
C VAL A 137 21.86 1.04 6.10
N LEU A 138 21.40 2.28 6.27
CA LEU A 138 21.74 3.43 5.44
C LEU A 138 22.58 4.44 6.24
N THR A 139 23.17 5.40 5.56
CA THR A 139 24.02 6.45 6.18
C THR A 139 23.22 7.50 6.94
N GLY A 140 21.89 7.60 6.72
CA GLY A 140 21.01 8.57 7.35
C GLY A 140 19.54 8.31 7.05
N GLY A 141 18.66 9.02 7.72
CA GLY A 141 17.21 8.85 7.65
C GLY A 141 16.53 9.56 6.48
N GLU A 142 17.23 10.40 5.71
CA GLU A 142 16.62 11.20 4.65
C GLU A 142 16.09 10.35 3.49
N LEU A 143 16.87 9.39 3.00
CA LEU A 143 16.46 8.52 1.89
C LEU A 143 15.21 7.70 2.25
N PRO A 144 15.16 6.99 3.39
CA PRO A 144 13.95 6.28 3.77
C PRO A 144 12.76 7.21 4.05
N ALA A 145 12.98 8.39 4.63
CA ALA A 145 11.92 9.38 4.81
C ALA A 145 11.31 9.79 3.45
N MET A 146 12.15 10.06 2.45
CA MET A 146 11.68 10.40 1.10
C MET A 146 10.89 9.26 0.43
N VAL A 147 11.30 8.00 0.61
CA VAL A 147 10.55 6.83 0.13
C VAL A 147 9.16 6.78 0.77
N MET A 148 9.07 6.98 2.07
CA MET A 148 7.79 6.99 2.78
C MET A 148 6.94 8.18 2.36
N ILE A 149 7.50 9.38 2.27
CA ILE A 149 6.79 10.60 1.86
C ILE A 149 6.23 10.44 0.44
N ASP A 150 6.99 9.90 -0.51
CA ASP A 150 6.49 9.64 -1.87
C ASP A 150 5.31 8.67 -1.85
N ALA A 151 5.44 7.53 -1.16
CA ALA A 151 4.39 6.52 -1.08
C ALA A 151 3.12 7.05 -0.40
N ILE A 152 3.24 7.87 0.64
CA ILE A 152 2.12 8.51 1.35
C ILE A 152 1.48 9.58 0.47
N SER A 153 2.28 10.44 -0.15
CA SER A 153 1.80 11.56 -0.98
C SER A 153 0.92 11.10 -2.14
N ARG A 154 1.24 9.95 -2.76
CA ARG A 154 0.45 9.37 -3.85
C ARG A 154 -0.98 9.00 -3.46
N LEU A 155 -1.23 8.80 -2.16
CA LEU A 155 -2.53 8.42 -1.62
C LEU A 155 -3.39 9.62 -1.22
N VAL A 156 -2.80 10.83 -1.22
CA VAL A 156 -3.55 12.06 -0.98
C VAL A 156 -4.41 12.41 -2.21
N PRO A 157 -5.72 12.65 -2.04
CA PRO A 157 -6.60 12.98 -3.15
C PRO A 157 -6.10 14.16 -4.00
N GLY A 158 -6.12 14.00 -5.32
CA GLY A 158 -5.69 15.01 -6.28
C GLY A 158 -4.19 15.02 -6.61
N VAL A 159 -3.36 14.30 -5.90
CA VAL A 159 -1.91 14.17 -6.19
C VAL A 159 -1.68 13.39 -7.48
N LEU A 160 -2.38 12.28 -7.67
CA LEU A 160 -2.41 11.54 -8.94
C LEU A 160 -3.56 12.05 -9.82
N ASN A 161 -3.35 12.11 -11.14
CA ASN A 161 -4.37 12.58 -12.08
C ASN A 161 -5.56 11.59 -12.24
N ASN A 162 -5.39 10.35 -11.79
CA ASN A 162 -6.42 9.32 -11.84
C ASN A 162 -6.43 8.56 -10.53
N ASP A 163 -7.41 8.84 -9.69
CA ASP A 163 -7.58 8.19 -8.38
C ASP A 163 -7.87 6.69 -8.52
N GLU A 164 -8.45 6.25 -9.67
CA GLU A 164 -8.67 4.83 -9.96
C GLU A 164 -7.34 4.06 -10.16
N SER A 165 -6.27 4.74 -10.60
CA SER A 165 -4.94 4.11 -10.74
C SER A 165 -4.43 3.58 -9.41
N ALA A 166 -4.57 4.34 -8.33
CA ALA A 166 -4.11 3.92 -7.00
C ALA A 166 -4.86 2.68 -6.50
N MET A 167 -6.11 2.47 -6.95
CA MET A 167 -6.93 1.32 -6.52
C MET A 167 -6.58 0.02 -7.25
N THR A 168 -5.95 0.08 -8.42
CA THR A 168 -5.59 -1.09 -9.25
C THR A 168 -4.12 -1.46 -9.19
N GLU A 169 -3.31 -0.69 -8.46
CA GLU A 169 -1.88 -0.92 -8.29
C GLU A 169 -1.56 -2.13 -7.39
N SER A 170 -0.29 -2.54 -7.42
CA SER A 170 0.22 -3.62 -6.58
C SER A 170 -0.06 -3.38 -5.10
N PHE A 171 -0.27 -4.46 -4.35
CA PHE A 171 -0.58 -4.50 -2.92
C PHE A 171 -2.02 -4.15 -2.53
N ASN A 172 -2.84 -3.63 -3.44
CA ASN A 172 -4.27 -3.60 -3.22
C ASN A 172 -4.83 -5.03 -3.30
N ASN A 173 -5.67 -5.42 -2.36
CA ASN A 173 -6.22 -6.77 -2.24
C ASN A 173 -5.16 -7.89 -2.21
N ASN A 174 -3.95 -7.61 -1.70
CA ASN A 174 -2.84 -8.57 -1.64
C ASN A 174 -2.41 -9.15 -3.00
N LEU A 175 -2.65 -8.47 -4.11
CA LEU A 175 -2.21 -8.87 -5.44
C LEU A 175 -1.13 -7.93 -5.99
N LEU A 176 -0.29 -8.47 -6.86
CA LEU A 176 0.57 -7.68 -7.74
C LEU A 176 -0.22 -7.25 -8.98
N GLU A 177 0.16 -6.11 -9.53
CA GLU A 177 -0.44 -5.62 -10.77
C GLU A 177 -0.19 -6.57 -11.94
N TYR A 178 -1.17 -6.65 -12.86
CA TYR A 178 -1.09 -7.41 -14.11
C TYR A 178 -0.03 -6.85 -15.07
N PRO A 179 0.42 -7.61 -16.10
CA PRO A 179 1.37 -7.12 -17.10
C PRO A 179 0.78 -6.01 -17.97
N GLN A 180 1.50 -4.92 -18.10
CA GLN A 180 1.16 -3.77 -18.91
C GLN A 180 1.84 -3.85 -20.28
N TYR A 181 1.17 -3.35 -21.33
CA TYR A 181 1.68 -3.32 -22.70
C TYR A 181 1.47 -1.94 -23.31
N SER A 182 2.49 -1.42 -23.99
CA SER A 182 2.44 -0.16 -24.73
C SER A 182 2.50 -0.41 -26.24
N ARG A 183 2.30 0.62 -27.03
CA ARG A 183 2.55 0.58 -28.48
C ARG A 183 4.06 0.48 -28.76
N PRO A 184 4.46 -0.20 -29.86
CA PRO A 184 3.66 -0.82 -30.91
C PRO A 184 3.02 -2.17 -30.46
N GLU A 185 2.03 -2.68 -31.23
CA GLU A 185 1.35 -3.97 -30.98
C GLU A 185 2.31 -5.17 -31.02
N GLU A 186 3.36 -5.09 -31.85
CA GLU A 186 4.40 -6.10 -31.92
C GLU A 186 5.77 -5.47 -31.70
N TRP A 187 6.55 -6.03 -30.76
CA TRP A 187 7.93 -5.63 -30.48
C TRP A 187 8.85 -6.84 -30.42
N MET A 188 9.85 -6.89 -31.30
CA MET A 188 10.81 -8.01 -31.41
C MET A 188 10.13 -9.38 -31.52
N GLY A 189 9.07 -9.49 -32.33
CA GLY A 189 8.29 -10.72 -32.54
C GLY A 189 7.33 -11.09 -31.40
N LYS A 190 7.29 -10.30 -30.34
CA LYS A 190 6.34 -10.47 -29.21
C LYS A 190 5.13 -9.58 -29.40
N LYS A 191 3.94 -10.18 -29.39
CA LYS A 191 2.67 -9.48 -29.60
C LYS A 191 1.95 -9.16 -28.29
N VAL A 192 1.24 -8.06 -28.30
CA VAL A 192 0.26 -7.74 -27.26
C VAL A 192 -0.84 -8.83 -27.25
N PRO A 193 -1.27 -9.32 -26.08
CA PRO A 193 -2.36 -10.28 -25.99
C PRO A 193 -3.62 -9.79 -26.71
N ALA A 194 -4.19 -10.60 -27.60
CA ALA A 194 -5.33 -10.23 -28.44
C ALA A 194 -6.57 -9.76 -27.65
N ILE A 195 -6.72 -10.26 -26.42
CA ILE A 195 -7.82 -9.84 -25.53
C ILE A 195 -7.77 -8.34 -25.22
N LEU A 196 -6.58 -7.76 -25.07
CA LEU A 196 -6.40 -6.33 -24.80
C LEU A 196 -6.76 -5.43 -25.98
N LEU A 197 -6.85 -6.01 -27.18
CA LEU A 197 -7.22 -5.33 -28.42
C LEU A 197 -8.72 -5.54 -28.77
N SER A 198 -9.45 -6.35 -28.00
CA SER A 198 -10.81 -6.78 -28.31
C SER A 198 -11.89 -5.71 -28.11
N GLY A 199 -11.64 -4.68 -27.32
CA GLY A 199 -12.66 -3.70 -26.89
C GLY A 199 -13.68 -4.25 -25.88
N ASP A 200 -13.60 -5.51 -25.48
CA ASP A 200 -14.48 -6.13 -24.47
C ASP A 200 -13.92 -5.89 -23.07
N HIS A 201 -14.28 -4.75 -22.46
CA HIS A 201 -13.76 -4.33 -21.16
C HIS A 201 -13.95 -5.40 -20.07
N LYS A 202 -15.08 -6.13 -20.08
CA LYS A 202 -15.32 -7.17 -19.09
C LYS A 202 -14.32 -8.30 -19.18
N LYS A 203 -14.04 -8.78 -20.39
CA LYS A 203 -13.04 -9.84 -20.61
C LYS A 203 -11.62 -9.35 -20.35
N VAL A 204 -11.35 -8.07 -20.64
CA VAL A 204 -10.06 -7.43 -20.30
C VAL A 204 -9.86 -7.42 -18.79
N ASP A 205 -10.88 -7.07 -18.00
CA ASP A 205 -10.77 -7.03 -16.54
C ASP A 205 -10.66 -8.45 -15.92
N GLU A 206 -11.38 -9.42 -16.47
CA GLU A 206 -11.23 -10.83 -16.08
C GLU A 206 -9.80 -11.32 -16.36
N TRP A 207 -9.24 -11.00 -17.53
CA TRP A 207 -7.86 -11.33 -17.90
C TRP A 207 -6.83 -10.64 -16.98
N ARG A 208 -7.04 -9.36 -16.67
CA ARG A 208 -6.18 -8.60 -15.75
C ARG A 208 -6.12 -9.24 -14.37
N LEU A 209 -7.28 -9.60 -13.81
CA LEU A 209 -7.36 -10.29 -12.53
C LEU A 209 -6.64 -11.65 -12.57
N GLU A 210 -6.87 -12.46 -13.62
CA GLU A 210 -6.18 -13.75 -13.79
C GLU A 210 -4.67 -13.57 -13.81
N LYS A 211 -4.17 -12.59 -14.56
CA LYS A 211 -2.72 -12.31 -14.65
C LYS A 211 -2.13 -11.73 -13.38
N SER A 212 -2.88 -10.96 -12.61
CA SER A 212 -2.48 -10.51 -11.28
C SER A 212 -2.33 -11.69 -10.31
N ILE A 213 -3.28 -12.61 -10.31
CA ILE A 213 -3.25 -13.83 -9.48
C ILE A 213 -2.05 -14.71 -9.86
N GLU A 214 -1.87 -15.03 -11.15
CA GLU A 214 -0.73 -15.82 -11.65
C GLU A 214 0.61 -15.21 -11.23
N ARG A 215 0.78 -13.91 -11.47
CA ARG A 215 2.01 -13.18 -11.13
C ARG A 215 2.28 -13.15 -9.63
N THR A 216 1.22 -12.98 -8.83
CA THR A 216 1.35 -12.96 -7.37
C THR A 216 1.73 -14.34 -6.84
N MET A 217 1.10 -15.40 -7.33
CA MET A 217 1.42 -16.78 -6.98
C MET A 217 2.88 -17.11 -7.29
N GLU A 218 3.40 -16.65 -8.45
CA GLU A 218 4.78 -16.91 -8.88
C GLU A 218 5.82 -16.11 -8.09
N ARG A 219 5.58 -14.81 -7.87
CA ARG A 219 6.60 -13.86 -7.41
C ARG A 219 6.49 -13.48 -5.95
N ARG A 220 5.30 -13.55 -5.38
CA ARG A 220 5.00 -13.19 -4.00
C ARG A 220 4.01 -14.19 -3.38
N PRO A 221 4.45 -15.46 -3.17
CA PRO A 221 3.60 -16.49 -2.57
C PRO A 221 3.03 -16.08 -1.20
N ASP A 222 3.77 -15.27 -0.43
CA ASP A 222 3.34 -14.69 0.83
C ASP A 222 2.09 -13.80 0.70
N LEU A 223 2.00 -13.01 -0.35
CA LEU A 223 0.81 -12.20 -0.66
C LEU A 223 -0.33 -13.06 -1.20
N TYR A 224 0.00 -14.07 -2.01
CA TYR A 224 -1.01 -14.99 -2.54
C TYR A 224 -1.71 -15.78 -1.44
N GLU A 225 -0.98 -16.23 -0.41
CA GLU A 225 -1.59 -16.85 0.77
C GLU A 225 -2.57 -15.92 1.49
N LYS A 226 -2.22 -14.64 1.65
CA LYS A 226 -3.10 -13.63 2.23
C LYS A 226 -4.34 -13.40 1.35
N TYR A 227 -4.14 -13.30 0.04
CA TYR A 227 -5.24 -13.18 -0.92
C TYR A 227 -6.23 -14.35 -0.82
N LEU A 228 -5.75 -15.60 -0.73
CA LEU A 228 -6.60 -16.79 -0.58
C LEU A 228 -7.36 -16.80 0.76
N ALA A 229 -6.75 -16.33 1.83
CA ALA A 229 -7.39 -16.25 3.14
C ALA A 229 -8.59 -15.27 3.12
N GLU A 230 -8.47 -14.16 2.40
CA GLU A 230 -9.54 -13.16 2.25
C GLU A 230 -10.54 -13.54 1.16
N ASN A 231 -10.11 -14.31 0.15
CA ASN A 231 -10.91 -14.72 -1.01
C ASN A 231 -10.94 -16.25 -1.13
N PRO A 232 -11.56 -16.99 -0.20
CA PRO A 232 -11.58 -18.44 -0.26
C PRO A 232 -12.25 -18.93 -1.55
N PRO A 233 -11.69 -19.93 -2.25
CA PRO A 233 -12.26 -20.45 -3.48
C PRO A 233 -13.71 -20.92 -3.24
N LYS A 234 -14.62 -20.45 -4.09
CA LYS A 234 -16.04 -20.86 -3.99
C LYS A 234 -16.11 -22.38 -4.11
N PRO A 235 -16.86 -23.07 -3.22
CA PRO A 235 -17.02 -24.51 -3.28
C PRO A 235 -17.54 -24.91 -4.68
N PRO A 236 -17.05 -26.01 -5.26
CA PRO A 236 -17.45 -26.45 -6.58
C PRO A 236 -18.99 -26.57 -6.63
N LYS A 237 -19.63 -25.92 -7.60
CA LYS A 237 -21.08 -26.04 -7.79
C LYS A 237 -21.42 -27.52 -7.89
N LYS A 238 -22.19 -28.04 -6.92
CA LYS A 238 -22.70 -29.42 -6.99
C LYS A 238 -23.35 -29.59 -8.35
N LYS A 239 -22.81 -30.49 -9.20
CA LYS A 239 -23.42 -30.86 -10.47
C LYS A 239 -24.86 -31.29 -10.14
N ARG A 240 -25.87 -30.55 -10.64
CA ARG A 240 -27.26 -30.98 -10.55
C ARG A 240 -27.31 -32.39 -11.13
N ARG A 241 -27.55 -33.40 -10.29
CA ARG A 241 -27.89 -34.75 -10.76
C ARG A 241 -29.08 -34.56 -11.71
N ARG A 242 -28.90 -34.81 -13.01
CA ARG A 242 -30.02 -35.01 -13.95
C ARG A 242 -30.87 -36.12 -13.32
N ARG A 243 -32.10 -35.78 -12.93
CA ARG A 243 -33.11 -36.80 -12.64
C ARG A 243 -33.20 -37.66 -13.92
N LYS A 244 -32.92 -38.95 -13.78
CA LYS A 244 -33.27 -39.94 -14.79
C LYS A 244 -34.78 -39.82 -14.95
N ALA A 245 -35.25 -39.63 -16.18
CA ALA A 245 -36.68 -39.77 -16.50
C ALA A 245 -37.06 -41.20 -16.17
N ASP A 246 -38.14 -41.37 -15.44
CA ASP A 246 -38.77 -42.66 -15.21
C ASP A 246 -39.20 -43.21 -16.60
N PRO A 247 -39.02 -44.54 -16.86
CA PRO A 247 -39.46 -45.12 -18.13
C PRO A 247 -41.00 -45.08 -18.19
N GLU A 248 -41.56 -44.52 -19.27
CA GLU A 248 -42.96 -44.62 -19.61
C GLU A 248 -43.41 -46.06 -19.62
N ILE A 249 -44.39 -46.40 -18.81
CA ILE A 249 -45.09 -47.69 -18.83
C ILE A 249 -45.99 -47.65 -20.09
N SER A 250 -45.57 -48.35 -21.16
CA SER A 250 -46.35 -48.61 -22.35
C SER A 250 -47.56 -49.52 -21.98
N SER A 251 -48.75 -48.97 -22.07
CA SER A 251 -50.01 -49.76 -22.03
C SER A 251 -50.22 -50.39 -23.41
N GLU A 252 -49.86 -51.65 -23.56
CA GLU A 252 -50.31 -52.52 -24.67
C GLU A 252 -51.42 -53.46 -24.18
N GLN A 253 -52.56 -53.30 -24.81
CA GLN A 253 -53.54 -54.27 -25.29
C GLN A 253 -53.87 -55.51 -24.40
N VAL A 254 -55.15 -55.55 -23.97
CA VAL A 254 -55.90 -56.78 -23.96
C VAL A 254 -57.21 -56.59 -24.67
N THR A 255 -57.29 -57.14 -25.86
CA THR A 255 -58.50 -57.41 -26.64
C THR A 255 -59.12 -58.77 -26.25
N GLY A 256 -60.44 -58.87 -26.31
CA GLY A 256 -61.20 -60.11 -26.45
C GLY A 256 -61.92 -60.52 -25.16
N ASP A 257 -63.10 -60.93 -25.12
CA ASP A 257 -64.13 -61.37 -26.07
C ASP A 257 -65.40 -61.65 -25.27
N LYS A 258 -66.61 -61.32 -25.81
CA LYS A 258 -67.90 -61.99 -25.69
C LYS A 258 -68.31 -62.65 -24.34
N THR A 259 -69.50 -62.56 -23.87
CA THR A 259 -70.80 -62.89 -24.40
C THR A 259 -71.88 -62.64 -23.35
N ILE A 260 -73.05 -62.08 -23.74
CA ILE A 260 -74.41 -62.49 -23.60
C ILE A 260 -74.88 -62.99 -22.17
N ASN A 261 -75.84 -62.41 -21.63
CA ASN A 261 -77.28 -62.76 -21.46
C ASN A 261 -77.87 -61.96 -20.29
N THR A 262 -78.84 -61.24 -20.60
CA THR A 262 -80.29 -61.41 -20.31
C THR A 262 -80.70 -61.51 -18.89
N GLU A 263 -81.63 -60.70 -18.63
CA GLU A 263 -82.96 -60.84 -18.04
C GLU A 263 -83.18 -60.29 -16.63
N ASN A 264 -84.12 -59.41 -16.68
CA ASN A 264 -85.30 -59.25 -15.70
C ASN A 264 -84.97 -58.77 -14.25
N GLY A 265 -85.56 -57.74 -13.96
CA GLY A 265 -86.96 -57.61 -13.52
C GLY A 265 -87.05 -56.82 -12.22
N GLU A 266 -87.94 -55.93 -12.31
CA GLU A 266 -88.60 -55.09 -11.32
C GLU A 266 -87.90 -53.82 -10.90
#